data_b2036c41ad212e6fe94c7b7c6f9c6c2e
#
_entry.id   b2036c41ad212e6fe94c7b7c6f9c6c2e
#
_cell.length_a   1.000
_cell.length_b   1.000
_cell.length_c   1.000
_cell.angle_alpha   90.00
_cell.angle_beta   90.00
_cell.angle_gamma   90.00
#
_symmetry.space_group_name_H-M   'P 1'
#
loop_
_entity.id
_entity.type
_entity.pdbx_description
1 polymer ?
#
loop_
_entity_poly.entity_id
_entity_poly.type
_entity_poly.pdbx_seq_one_letter_code
_entity_poly.pdbx_strand_id
1 'polypeptide(L)'
;MSEHGFKPTGQAPPHMLLRRLYLDLTGLPPTPEEVEAFVRETSQEAYVRIVDRLLASPAYGEKWGREWLDIARYADTNGYEKDRPRSMWPYRDWVIRSLNADMPFDQFTIEQLAGDMLPRATQDQRIATGFHRNTQLNEEGGIDPLEFRFYAAVDRVATTGTAWMGLTTGCAQCHTHKYDPITHEEYYGLMALLDNVEEPDLILESSSQAAQRKQIDAAL
;
A
#
# COMPACT_ATOMS: atom_id res chain seq x y z
N MET A 1 1.34 -23.84 24.27
CA MET A 1 1.14 -23.21 25.60
C MET A 1 0.92 -24.24 26.69
N SER A 2 0.04 -25.22 26.54
CA SER A 2 -0.23 -26.27 27.53
C SER A 2 0.99 -27.14 27.86
N GLU A 3 1.84 -27.43 26.90
CA GLU A 3 3.09 -28.22 27.09
C GLU A 3 4.10 -27.55 28.02
N HIS A 4 4.07 -26.25 28.20
CA HIS A 4 4.97 -25.49 29.07
C HIS A 4 4.28 -24.97 30.34
N GLY A 5 3.08 -25.42 30.66
CA GLY A 5 2.34 -25.05 31.86
C GLY A 5 1.79 -23.61 31.87
N PHE A 6 1.87 -22.88 30.76
CA PHE A 6 1.29 -21.55 30.65
C PHE A 6 -0.22 -21.61 30.43
N LYS A 7 -0.95 -20.83 31.20
CA LYS A 7 -2.39 -20.62 31.01
C LYS A 7 -2.61 -19.22 30.44
N PRO A 8 -3.54 -19.06 29.45
CA PRO A 8 -3.96 -17.75 29.01
C PRO A 8 -4.55 -16.96 30.19
N THR A 9 -4.38 -15.64 30.18
CA THR A 9 -5.12 -14.76 31.08
C THR A 9 -6.61 -14.82 30.74
N GLY A 10 -7.49 -14.51 31.72
CA GLY A 10 -8.93 -14.44 31.49
C GLY A 10 -9.31 -13.42 30.39
N GLN A 11 -10.52 -13.53 29.88
CA GLN A 11 -11.05 -12.59 28.89
C GLN A 11 -11.05 -11.15 29.46
N ALA A 12 -10.70 -10.18 28.61
CA ALA A 12 -10.74 -8.77 28.97
C ALA A 12 -12.18 -8.32 29.28
N PRO A 13 -12.38 -7.31 30.18
CA PRO A 13 -13.68 -6.71 30.38
C PRO A 13 -14.33 -6.25 29.08
N PRO A 14 -15.67 -6.31 28.94
CA PRO A 14 -16.36 -6.04 27.66
C PRO A 14 -15.98 -4.69 27.02
N HIS A 15 -15.92 -3.62 27.80
CA HIS A 15 -15.53 -2.29 27.31
C HIS A 15 -14.10 -2.26 26.75
N MET A 16 -13.17 -2.99 27.35
CA MET A 16 -11.80 -3.07 26.86
C MET A 16 -11.70 -3.96 25.62
N LEU A 17 -12.46 -5.05 25.58
CA LEU A 17 -12.53 -5.92 24.41
C LEU A 17 -13.04 -5.14 23.20
N LEU A 18 -14.14 -4.41 23.36
CA LEU A 18 -14.71 -3.58 22.32
C LEU A 18 -13.74 -2.49 21.86
N ARG A 19 -13.11 -1.78 22.80
CA ARG A 19 -12.13 -0.74 22.47
C ARG A 19 -10.96 -1.30 21.65
N ARG A 20 -10.42 -2.46 22.00
CA ARG A 20 -9.35 -3.10 21.23
C ARG A 20 -9.80 -3.43 19.82
N LEU A 21 -10.98 -4.05 19.69
CA LEU A 21 -11.55 -4.41 18.40
C LEU A 21 -11.68 -3.21 17.45
N TYR A 22 -12.19 -2.08 17.96
CA TYR A 22 -12.34 -0.87 17.17
C TYR A 22 -10.99 -0.28 16.75
N LEU A 23 -10.05 -0.18 17.68
CA LEU A 23 -8.71 0.34 17.37
C LEU A 23 -7.94 -0.56 16.41
N ASP A 24 -8.09 -1.88 16.55
CA ASP A 24 -7.41 -2.83 15.66
C ASP A 24 -7.99 -2.82 14.24
N LEU A 25 -9.31 -2.71 14.10
CA LEU A 25 -9.94 -2.78 12.78
C LEU A 25 -10.04 -1.42 12.07
N THR A 26 -10.31 -0.35 12.80
CA THR A 26 -10.59 0.97 12.19
C THR A 26 -9.66 2.09 12.65
N GLY A 27 -8.83 1.84 13.67
CA GLY A 27 -7.97 2.87 14.27
C GLY A 27 -8.74 3.92 15.10
N LEU A 28 -10.06 3.80 15.20
CA LEU A 28 -10.93 4.73 15.89
C LEU A 28 -11.54 4.09 17.15
N PRO A 29 -11.78 4.84 18.25
CA PRO A 29 -12.45 4.30 19.41
C PRO A 29 -13.97 4.13 19.14
N PRO A 30 -14.65 3.20 19.85
CA PRO A 30 -16.12 3.14 19.84
C PRO A 30 -16.72 4.38 20.50
N THR A 31 -17.96 4.70 20.14
CA THR A 31 -18.72 5.74 20.87
C THR A 31 -19.15 5.25 22.25
N PRO A 32 -19.47 6.16 23.19
CA PRO A 32 -19.99 5.77 24.49
C PRO A 32 -21.25 4.89 24.39
N GLU A 33 -22.17 5.20 23.48
CA GLU A 33 -23.41 4.47 23.26
C GLU A 33 -23.14 3.03 22.76
N GLU A 34 -22.15 2.85 21.89
CA GLU A 34 -21.73 1.53 21.41
C GLU A 34 -21.11 0.70 22.53
N VAL A 35 -20.32 1.33 23.40
CA VAL A 35 -19.76 0.68 24.60
C VAL A 35 -20.87 0.22 25.51
N GLU A 36 -21.84 1.09 25.85
CA GLU A 36 -22.97 0.76 26.70
C GLU A 36 -23.83 -0.36 26.11
N ALA A 37 -24.09 -0.32 24.82
CA ALA A 37 -24.86 -1.36 24.14
C ALA A 37 -24.17 -2.72 24.22
N PHE A 38 -22.86 -2.78 23.96
CA PHE A 38 -22.10 -4.02 24.04
C PHE A 38 -21.95 -4.55 25.45
N VAL A 39 -21.80 -3.68 26.45
CA VAL A 39 -21.75 -4.08 27.89
C VAL A 39 -23.09 -4.69 28.36
N ARG A 40 -24.22 -4.19 27.83
CA ARG A 40 -25.55 -4.76 28.16
C ARG A 40 -25.79 -6.13 27.49
N GLU A 41 -25.23 -6.37 26.32
CA GLU A 41 -25.39 -7.63 25.57
C GLU A 41 -24.01 -8.16 25.12
N THR A 42 -23.26 -8.69 26.09
CA THR A 42 -21.97 -9.31 25.81
C THR A 42 -22.16 -10.79 25.45
N SER A 43 -22.36 -11.08 24.17
CA SER A 43 -22.42 -12.43 23.63
C SER A 43 -21.42 -12.61 22.49
N GLN A 44 -21.11 -13.86 22.12
CA GLN A 44 -20.25 -14.16 20.99
C GLN A 44 -20.88 -13.64 19.68
N GLU A 45 -22.19 -13.77 19.54
CA GLU A 45 -22.93 -13.29 18.37
C GLU A 45 -22.91 -11.76 18.26
N ALA A 46 -23.04 -11.04 19.39
CA ALA A 46 -22.91 -9.59 19.42
C ALA A 46 -21.51 -9.14 19.00
N TYR A 47 -20.49 -9.85 19.49
CA TYR A 47 -19.10 -9.58 19.10
C TYR A 47 -18.88 -9.77 17.59
N VAL A 48 -19.32 -10.90 17.02
CA VAL A 48 -19.19 -11.19 15.59
C VAL A 48 -19.92 -10.14 14.74
N ARG A 49 -21.15 -9.75 15.10
CA ARG A 49 -21.89 -8.68 14.38
C ARG A 49 -21.09 -7.37 14.34
N ILE A 50 -20.39 -7.03 15.43
CA ILE A 50 -19.58 -5.81 15.46
C ILE A 50 -18.34 -5.98 14.57
N VAL A 51 -17.66 -7.13 14.62
CA VAL A 51 -16.52 -7.44 13.73
C VAL A 51 -16.94 -7.26 12.27
N ASP A 52 -18.02 -7.90 11.84
CA ASP A 52 -18.51 -7.85 10.45
C ASP A 52 -18.83 -6.40 10.03
N ARG A 53 -19.47 -5.62 10.93
CA ARG A 53 -19.76 -4.22 10.67
C ARG A 53 -18.50 -3.37 10.50
N LEU A 54 -17.49 -3.59 11.35
CA LEU A 54 -16.23 -2.83 11.29
C LEU A 54 -15.40 -3.21 10.06
N LEU A 55 -15.38 -4.47 9.69
CA LEU A 55 -14.74 -4.94 8.46
C LEU A 55 -15.40 -4.34 7.20
N ALA A 56 -16.71 -4.13 7.22
CA ALA A 56 -17.45 -3.48 6.14
C ALA A 56 -17.36 -1.94 6.16
N SER A 57 -16.70 -1.36 7.15
CA SER A 57 -16.55 0.10 7.26
C SER A 57 -15.45 0.62 6.34
N PRO A 58 -15.64 1.76 5.66
CA PRO A 58 -14.56 2.43 4.92
C PRO A 58 -13.30 2.70 5.76
N ALA A 59 -13.45 2.94 7.05
CA ALA A 59 -12.38 3.17 7.99
C ALA A 59 -11.41 1.97 8.14
N TYR A 60 -11.85 0.75 7.80
CA TYR A 60 -10.98 -0.43 7.76
C TYR A 60 -9.88 -0.25 6.70
N GLY A 61 -10.25 0.08 5.47
CA GLY A 61 -9.28 0.31 4.41
C GLY A 61 -8.39 1.54 4.66
N GLU A 62 -8.94 2.60 5.27
CA GLU A 62 -8.15 3.78 5.66
C GLU A 62 -7.09 3.42 6.71
N LYS A 63 -7.46 2.64 7.74
CA LYS A 63 -6.54 2.18 8.80
C LYS A 63 -5.42 1.32 8.23
N TRP A 64 -5.77 0.28 7.47
CA TRP A 64 -4.80 -0.68 6.95
C TRP A 64 -4.07 -0.17 5.71
N GLY A 65 -4.73 0.70 4.94
CA GLY A 65 -4.10 1.42 3.84
C GLY A 65 -2.92 2.28 4.30
N ARG A 66 -3.03 2.92 5.47
CA ARG A 66 -1.92 3.69 6.05
C ARG A 66 -0.69 2.83 6.30
N GLU A 67 -0.86 1.64 6.90
CA GLU A 67 0.25 0.72 7.17
C GLU A 67 0.94 0.26 5.86
N TRP A 68 0.14 -0.03 4.82
CA TRP A 68 0.69 -0.36 3.51
C TRP A 68 1.40 0.81 2.85
N LEU A 69 0.82 2.01 2.93
CA LEU A 69 1.37 3.22 2.33
C LEU A 69 2.70 3.64 2.97
N ASP A 70 2.86 3.41 4.28
CA ASP A 70 4.15 3.60 4.97
C ASP A 70 5.21 2.67 4.39
N ILE A 71 4.89 1.38 4.20
CA ILE A 71 5.80 0.41 3.56
C ILE A 71 6.09 0.79 2.11
N ALA A 72 5.08 1.24 1.37
CA ALA A 72 5.20 1.71 -0.01
C ALA A 72 5.89 3.08 -0.13
N ARG A 73 6.31 3.70 0.98
CA ARG A 73 6.92 5.04 1.06
C ARG A 73 6.13 6.13 0.34
N TYR A 74 4.80 6.06 0.43
CA TYR A 74 3.88 7.00 -0.20
C TYR A 74 4.13 8.44 0.25
N ALA A 75 4.16 9.37 -0.70
CA ALA A 75 4.13 10.79 -0.46
C ALA A 75 3.50 11.56 -1.64
N ASP A 76 2.77 12.64 -1.32
CA ASP A 76 2.26 13.58 -2.32
C ASP A 76 3.27 14.73 -2.58
N THR A 77 4.57 14.47 -2.37
CA THR A 77 5.67 15.39 -2.65
C THR A 77 6.84 14.65 -3.30
N ASN A 78 7.73 15.39 -3.96
CA ASN A 78 8.83 14.81 -4.72
C ASN A 78 10.03 14.39 -3.85
N GLY A 79 10.16 14.91 -2.63
CA GLY A 79 11.35 14.75 -1.81
C GLY A 79 12.51 15.65 -2.29
N TYR A 80 13.69 15.37 -1.78
CA TYR A 80 14.90 16.18 -1.94
C TYR A 80 14.70 17.65 -1.49
N GLU A 81 15.56 18.56 -1.95
CA GLU A 81 15.63 19.93 -1.44
C GLU A 81 14.38 20.75 -1.81
N LYS A 82 13.83 20.56 -2.99
CA LYS A 82 12.67 21.32 -3.47
C LYS A 82 11.35 20.79 -2.97
N ASP A 83 11.27 19.51 -2.71
CA ASP A 83 10.10 18.80 -2.17
C ASP A 83 8.75 19.32 -2.70
N ARG A 84 8.65 19.50 -4.01
CA ARG A 84 7.45 20.03 -4.64
C ARG A 84 6.28 19.05 -4.53
N PRO A 85 5.05 19.56 -4.36
CA PRO A 85 3.86 18.73 -4.40
C PRO A 85 3.73 17.96 -5.72
N ARG A 86 3.28 16.68 -5.63
CA ARG A 86 2.89 15.84 -6.77
C ARG A 86 1.57 15.14 -6.48
N SER A 87 0.83 14.75 -7.52
CA SER A 87 -0.48 14.09 -7.36
C SER A 87 -0.30 12.58 -7.32
N MET A 88 -0.02 12.00 -6.15
CA MET A 88 0.04 10.55 -5.93
C MET A 88 -1.21 9.99 -5.24
N TRP A 89 -2.13 10.83 -4.79
CA TRP A 89 -3.36 10.46 -4.12
C TRP A 89 -4.19 9.36 -4.83
N PRO A 90 -4.20 9.21 -6.19
CA PRO A 90 -4.96 8.13 -6.82
C PRO A 90 -4.46 6.74 -6.42
N TYR A 91 -3.13 6.57 -6.22
CA TYR A 91 -2.56 5.33 -5.71
C TYR A 91 -2.98 5.06 -4.27
N ARG A 92 -2.94 6.06 -3.39
CA ARG A 92 -3.46 5.94 -2.01
C ARG A 92 -4.91 5.46 -2.00
N ASP A 93 -5.75 6.12 -2.80
CA ASP A 93 -7.17 5.78 -2.87
C ASP A 93 -7.42 4.39 -3.47
N TRP A 94 -6.57 3.96 -4.42
CA TRP A 94 -6.59 2.60 -4.93
C TRP A 94 -6.29 1.57 -3.83
N VAL A 95 -5.24 1.79 -3.03
CA VAL A 95 -4.89 0.93 -1.89
C VAL A 95 -6.05 0.80 -0.91
N ILE A 96 -6.64 1.92 -0.52
CA ILE A 96 -7.79 1.95 0.42
C ILE A 96 -8.97 1.17 -0.16
N ARG A 97 -9.33 1.40 -1.44
CA ARG A 97 -10.42 0.69 -2.10
C ARG A 97 -10.16 -0.81 -2.22
N SER A 98 -8.94 -1.20 -2.54
CA SER A 98 -8.56 -2.62 -2.67
C SER A 98 -8.70 -3.36 -1.35
N LEU A 99 -8.28 -2.76 -0.23
CA LEU A 99 -8.44 -3.33 1.10
C LEU A 99 -9.91 -3.40 1.53
N ASN A 100 -10.70 -2.36 1.26
CA ASN A 100 -12.15 -2.38 1.53
C ASN A 100 -12.93 -3.35 0.64
N ALA A 101 -12.40 -3.69 -0.53
CA ALA A 101 -12.98 -4.70 -1.42
C ALA A 101 -12.51 -6.13 -1.10
N ASP A 102 -11.69 -6.30 -0.05
CA ASP A 102 -11.05 -7.58 0.30
C ASP A 102 -10.36 -8.22 -0.91
N MET A 103 -9.61 -7.40 -1.67
CA MET A 103 -8.89 -7.87 -2.86
C MET A 103 -7.91 -8.99 -2.48
N PRO A 104 -7.93 -10.15 -3.18
CA PRO A 104 -6.96 -11.21 -2.93
C PRO A 104 -5.51 -10.69 -2.99
N PHE A 105 -4.67 -11.13 -2.05
CA PHE A 105 -3.32 -10.58 -1.89
C PHE A 105 -2.42 -10.81 -3.11
N ASP A 106 -2.60 -11.90 -3.82
CA ASP A 106 -1.91 -12.19 -5.08
C ASP A 106 -2.31 -11.18 -6.18
N GLN A 107 -3.60 -10.87 -6.32
CA GLN A 107 -4.07 -9.83 -7.24
C GLN A 107 -3.56 -8.46 -6.84
N PHE A 108 -3.65 -8.10 -5.55
CA PHE A 108 -3.11 -6.86 -5.01
C PHE A 108 -1.61 -6.69 -5.29
N THR A 109 -0.85 -7.79 -5.20
CA THR A 109 0.58 -7.84 -5.54
C THR A 109 0.82 -7.64 -7.03
N ILE A 110 0.16 -8.43 -7.87
CA ILE A 110 0.34 -8.39 -9.33
C ILE A 110 0.01 -7.01 -9.88
N GLU A 111 -1.09 -6.39 -9.43
CA GLU A 111 -1.50 -5.09 -9.92
C GLU A 111 -0.52 -3.97 -9.54
N GLN A 112 0.12 -4.05 -8.37
CA GLN A 112 1.13 -3.07 -7.96
C GLN A 112 2.48 -3.25 -8.65
N LEU A 113 2.89 -4.49 -8.90
CA LEU A 113 4.18 -4.76 -9.53
C LEU A 113 4.14 -4.66 -11.07
N ALA A 114 3.02 -5.03 -11.69
CA ALA A 114 2.90 -5.17 -13.14
C ALA A 114 1.47 -4.94 -13.67
N GLY A 115 0.69 -4.10 -13.01
CA GLY A 115 -0.71 -3.86 -13.38
C GLY A 115 -0.88 -3.28 -14.79
N ASP A 116 0.04 -2.45 -15.23
CA ASP A 116 0.08 -1.87 -16.57
C ASP A 116 0.42 -2.90 -17.68
N MET A 117 1.06 -4.01 -17.32
CA MET A 117 1.43 -5.10 -18.22
C MET A 117 0.30 -6.13 -18.40
N LEU A 118 -0.77 -6.03 -17.64
CA LEU A 118 -1.89 -6.95 -17.76
C LEU A 118 -2.62 -6.78 -19.11
N PRO A 119 -3.16 -7.85 -19.71
CA PRO A 119 -3.89 -7.75 -20.96
C PRO A 119 -5.07 -6.78 -20.86
N ARG A 120 -5.07 -5.71 -21.66
CA ARG A 120 -6.07 -4.65 -21.62
C ARG A 120 -6.15 -3.96 -20.24
N ALA A 121 -5.00 -3.65 -19.66
CA ALA A 121 -4.89 -3.01 -18.36
C ALA A 121 -5.89 -1.85 -18.20
N THR A 122 -6.66 -1.90 -17.12
CA THR A 122 -7.60 -0.84 -16.75
C THR A 122 -6.87 0.39 -16.20
N GLN A 123 -7.58 1.51 -16.05
CA GLN A 123 -7.01 2.70 -15.40
C GLN A 123 -6.59 2.39 -13.95
N ASP A 124 -7.41 1.65 -13.20
CA ASP A 124 -7.11 1.27 -11.81
C ASP A 124 -5.86 0.38 -11.72
N GLN A 125 -5.67 -0.56 -12.64
CA GLN A 125 -4.47 -1.40 -12.69
C GLN A 125 -3.20 -0.59 -13.00
N ARG A 126 -3.31 0.46 -13.83
CA ARG A 126 -2.20 1.39 -14.06
C ARG A 126 -1.94 2.29 -12.84
N ILE A 127 -2.99 2.72 -12.14
CA ILE A 127 -2.85 3.48 -10.88
C ILE A 127 -2.14 2.64 -9.81
N ALA A 128 -2.43 1.34 -9.76
CA ALA A 128 -1.79 0.42 -8.82
C ALA A 128 -0.26 0.41 -8.94
N THR A 129 0.29 0.54 -10.17
CA THR A 129 1.75 0.63 -10.39
C THR A 129 2.38 1.91 -9.83
N GLY A 130 1.58 2.80 -9.28
CA GLY A 130 2.04 3.94 -8.48
C GLY A 130 2.94 3.53 -7.30
N PHE A 131 2.92 2.26 -6.89
CA PHE A 131 3.91 1.70 -5.97
C PHE A 131 5.35 2.00 -6.41
N HIS A 132 5.65 1.79 -7.70
CA HIS A 132 6.97 2.08 -8.27
C HIS A 132 7.21 3.58 -8.47
N ARG A 133 6.16 4.38 -8.60
CA ARG A 133 6.22 5.84 -8.81
C ARG A 133 6.44 6.63 -7.52
N ASN A 134 6.39 5.99 -6.35
CA ASN A 134 6.67 6.62 -5.06
C ASN A 134 8.17 6.91 -4.83
N THR A 135 9.04 6.61 -5.77
CA THR A 135 10.45 7.05 -5.74
C THR A 135 10.55 8.57 -5.60
N GLN A 136 11.59 9.04 -4.94
CA GLN A 136 11.88 10.47 -4.88
C GLN A 136 12.29 10.99 -6.27
N LEU A 137 11.94 12.24 -6.57
CA LEU A 137 12.26 12.93 -7.82
C LEU A 137 13.08 14.18 -7.53
N ASN A 138 14.34 14.20 -8.01
CA ASN A 138 15.19 15.37 -7.90
C ASN A 138 14.91 16.35 -9.06
N GLU A 139 14.67 17.62 -8.71
CA GLU A 139 14.39 18.70 -9.65
C GLU A 139 15.45 19.81 -9.60
N GLU A 140 16.62 19.56 -8.96
CA GLU A 140 17.70 20.53 -8.91
C GLU A 140 18.33 20.74 -10.29
N GLY A 141 18.77 21.98 -10.54
CA GLY A 141 19.52 22.30 -11.75
C GLY A 141 20.95 21.71 -11.72
N GLY A 142 21.34 21.03 -12.77
CA GLY A 142 22.69 20.46 -12.88
C GLY A 142 22.86 19.03 -12.36
N ILE A 143 21.76 18.35 -12.06
CA ILE A 143 21.78 16.90 -11.73
C ILE A 143 22.12 16.07 -12.98
N ASP A 144 22.68 14.89 -12.78
CA ASP A 144 22.74 13.86 -13.80
C ASP A 144 21.46 12.99 -13.78
N PRO A 145 20.57 13.07 -14.79
CA PRO A 145 19.33 12.29 -14.80
C PRO A 145 19.56 10.77 -14.75
N LEU A 146 20.68 10.26 -15.29
CA LEU A 146 20.99 8.83 -15.27
C LEU A 146 21.37 8.36 -13.86
N GLU A 147 22.07 9.19 -13.09
CA GLU A 147 22.39 8.91 -11.69
C GLU A 147 21.11 8.78 -10.88
N PHE A 148 20.17 9.72 -11.00
CA PHE A 148 18.91 9.67 -10.26
C PHE A 148 17.97 8.56 -10.71
N ARG A 149 18.00 8.20 -12.00
CA ARG A 149 17.32 6.98 -12.49
C ARG A 149 17.88 5.72 -11.82
N PHE A 150 19.20 5.62 -11.66
CA PHE A 150 19.82 4.52 -10.94
C PHE A 150 19.40 4.48 -9.48
N TYR A 151 19.37 5.62 -8.76
CA TYR A 151 18.89 5.69 -7.39
C TYR A 151 17.41 5.27 -7.27
N ALA A 152 16.58 5.65 -8.23
CA ALA A 152 15.18 5.19 -8.28
C ALA A 152 15.08 3.67 -8.48
N ALA A 153 15.92 3.06 -9.32
CA ALA A 153 15.96 1.59 -9.46
C ALA A 153 16.41 0.90 -8.17
N VAL A 154 17.44 1.41 -7.49
CA VAL A 154 17.89 0.92 -6.17
C VAL A 154 16.76 0.99 -5.15
N ASP A 155 16.04 2.09 -5.09
CA ASP A 155 14.93 2.30 -4.17
C ASP A 155 13.75 1.34 -4.46
N ARG A 156 13.41 1.09 -5.72
CA ARG A 156 12.40 0.09 -6.12
C ARG A 156 12.76 -1.32 -5.65
N VAL A 157 14.01 -1.74 -5.84
CA VAL A 157 14.50 -3.04 -5.37
C VAL A 157 14.40 -3.15 -3.86
N ALA A 158 14.88 -2.13 -3.14
CA ALA A 158 14.86 -2.11 -1.68
C ALA A 158 13.41 -2.15 -1.14
N THR A 159 12.51 -1.35 -1.72
CA THR A 159 11.12 -1.30 -1.28
C THR A 159 10.36 -2.58 -1.62
N THR A 160 10.57 -3.16 -2.81
CA THR A 160 9.98 -4.44 -3.19
C THR A 160 10.44 -5.55 -2.23
N GLY A 161 11.73 -5.62 -1.94
CA GLY A 161 12.27 -6.58 -0.97
C GLY A 161 11.70 -6.41 0.43
N THR A 162 11.57 -5.19 0.90
CA THR A 162 10.99 -4.91 2.21
C THR A 162 9.50 -5.24 2.26
N ALA A 163 8.72 -4.81 1.25
CA ALA A 163 7.27 -4.93 1.25
C ALA A 163 6.78 -6.39 1.16
N TRP A 164 7.39 -7.20 0.29
CA TRP A 164 6.91 -8.57 0.03
C TRP A 164 7.75 -9.66 0.68
N MET A 165 9.05 -9.43 0.88
CA MET A 165 9.92 -10.46 1.47
C MET A 165 10.29 -10.17 2.92
N GLY A 166 10.05 -8.97 3.43
CA GLY A 166 10.49 -8.54 4.75
C GLY A 166 12.03 -8.51 4.88
N LEU A 167 12.74 -8.36 3.76
CA LEU A 167 14.20 -8.43 3.69
C LEU A 167 14.81 -7.07 3.36
N THR A 168 15.94 -6.76 3.98
CA THR A 168 16.75 -5.58 3.66
C THR A 168 17.69 -5.90 2.52
N THR A 169 17.23 -5.81 1.28
CA THR A 169 18.01 -6.22 0.09
C THR A 169 19.20 -5.32 -0.21
N GLY A 170 19.20 -4.06 0.27
CA GLY A 170 20.22 -3.06 -0.04
C GLY A 170 21.67 -3.45 0.24
N CYS A 171 21.93 -4.34 1.21
CA CYS A 171 23.29 -4.86 1.46
C CYS A 171 23.84 -5.64 0.26
N ALA A 172 22.96 -6.29 -0.50
CA ALA A 172 23.35 -7.10 -1.66
C ALA A 172 23.72 -6.25 -2.88
N GLN A 173 23.51 -4.93 -2.84
CA GLN A 173 23.98 -4.01 -3.88
C GLN A 173 25.51 -4.02 -4.06
N CYS A 174 26.27 -4.19 -2.98
CA CYS A 174 27.74 -4.15 -2.99
C CYS A 174 28.39 -5.52 -2.84
N HIS A 175 27.74 -6.48 -2.20
CA HIS A 175 28.25 -7.82 -1.93
C HIS A 175 27.12 -8.79 -1.62
N THR A 176 27.33 -10.09 -1.71
CA THR A 176 26.37 -11.11 -1.25
C THR A 176 25.92 -10.81 0.18
N HIS A 177 24.61 -10.85 0.43
CA HIS A 177 24.05 -10.52 1.74
C HIS A 177 24.67 -11.39 2.85
N LYS A 178 24.96 -10.78 4.00
CA LYS A 178 25.71 -11.48 5.06
C LYS A 178 24.89 -12.56 5.77
N TYR A 179 23.60 -12.34 5.94
CA TYR A 179 22.72 -13.18 6.76
C TYR A 179 21.64 -13.88 5.94
N ASP A 180 21.04 -13.16 4.98
CA ASP A 180 19.95 -13.66 4.15
C ASP A 180 20.49 -14.30 2.87
N PRO A 181 19.80 -15.30 2.30
CA PRO A 181 20.25 -16.00 1.11
C PRO A 181 20.03 -15.17 -0.17
N ILE A 182 20.55 -13.96 -0.22
CA ILE A 182 20.49 -13.05 -1.35
C ILE A 182 21.89 -12.81 -1.87
N THR A 183 22.19 -13.31 -3.04
CA THR A 183 23.48 -13.07 -3.71
C THR A 183 23.52 -11.68 -4.35
N HIS A 184 24.72 -11.18 -4.60
CA HIS A 184 24.93 -9.97 -5.37
C HIS A 184 24.32 -10.07 -6.79
N GLU A 185 24.42 -11.23 -7.42
CA GLU A 185 23.83 -11.51 -8.74
C GLU A 185 22.30 -11.44 -8.73
N GLU A 186 21.65 -12.06 -7.74
CA GLU A 186 20.20 -12.02 -7.59
C GLU A 186 19.66 -10.60 -7.35
N TYR A 187 20.40 -9.77 -6.60
CA TYR A 187 20.05 -8.36 -6.43
C TYR A 187 19.99 -7.63 -7.76
N TYR A 188 21.01 -7.78 -8.61
CA TYR A 188 21.01 -7.14 -9.93
C TYR A 188 20.06 -7.81 -10.93
N GLY A 189 19.77 -9.09 -10.75
CA GLY A 189 18.68 -9.77 -11.46
C GLY A 189 17.32 -9.14 -11.18
N LEU A 190 17.01 -8.86 -9.90
CA LEU A 190 15.80 -8.15 -9.52
C LEU A 190 15.81 -6.69 -10.04
N MET A 191 16.95 -6.00 -9.92
CA MET A 191 17.08 -4.64 -10.45
C MET A 191 16.81 -4.57 -11.95
N ALA A 192 17.29 -5.53 -12.73
CA ALA A 192 17.11 -5.58 -14.18
C ALA A 192 15.62 -5.68 -14.59
N LEU A 193 14.77 -6.27 -13.74
CA LEU A 193 13.31 -6.30 -13.95
C LEU A 193 12.66 -4.94 -13.71
N LEU A 194 13.28 -4.06 -12.92
CA LEU A 194 12.74 -2.77 -12.50
C LEU A 194 13.45 -1.56 -13.13
N ASP A 195 14.55 -1.78 -13.87
CA ASP A 195 15.32 -0.70 -14.50
C ASP A 195 14.66 -0.16 -15.78
N ASN A 196 13.82 -0.96 -16.43
CA ASN A 196 13.09 -0.57 -17.64
C ASN A 196 11.78 0.20 -17.34
N VAL A 197 11.50 0.51 -16.09
CA VAL A 197 10.32 1.28 -15.70
C VAL A 197 10.46 2.72 -16.17
N GLU A 198 9.49 3.18 -16.95
CA GLU A 198 9.30 4.59 -17.28
C GLU A 198 8.23 5.19 -16.34
N GLU A 199 8.32 6.50 -16.11
CA GLU A 199 7.44 7.21 -15.18
C GLU A 199 6.65 8.32 -15.90
N PRO A 200 5.80 7.98 -16.89
CA PRO A 200 4.96 8.99 -17.55
C PRO A 200 3.88 9.50 -16.61
N ASP A 201 3.42 10.73 -16.84
CA ASP A 201 2.23 11.23 -16.21
C ASP A 201 0.99 10.50 -16.73
N LEU A 202 0.22 9.92 -15.83
CA LEU A 202 -1.06 9.28 -16.15
C LEU A 202 -2.17 10.32 -16.06
N ILE A 203 -2.77 10.66 -17.21
CA ILE A 203 -3.94 11.53 -17.26
C ILE A 203 -5.18 10.75 -16.83
N LEU A 204 -5.73 11.13 -15.68
CA LEU A 204 -6.96 10.54 -15.14
C LEU A 204 -8.15 11.34 -15.63
N GLU A 205 -8.89 10.75 -16.57
CA GLU A 205 -10.12 11.37 -17.10
C GLU A 205 -11.34 10.91 -16.30
N SER A 206 -12.16 11.85 -15.88
CA SER A 206 -13.52 11.53 -15.42
C SER A 206 -14.39 11.02 -16.58
N SER A 207 -15.44 10.27 -16.28
CA SER A 207 -16.37 9.78 -17.32
C SER A 207 -16.96 10.91 -18.18
N SER A 208 -17.16 12.09 -17.62
CA SER A 208 -17.61 13.28 -18.37
C SER A 208 -16.53 13.83 -19.31
N GLN A 209 -15.28 13.88 -18.88
CA GLN A 209 -14.14 14.30 -19.70
C GLN A 209 -13.88 13.33 -20.84
N ALA A 210 -13.94 12.01 -20.56
CA ALA A 210 -13.82 10.99 -21.58
C ALA A 210 -14.93 11.07 -22.65
N ALA A 211 -16.16 11.38 -22.24
CA ALA A 211 -17.27 11.60 -23.16
C ALA A 211 -17.07 12.86 -24.02
N GLN A 212 -16.62 13.97 -23.43
CA GLN A 212 -16.31 15.20 -24.16
C GLN A 212 -15.17 14.99 -25.17
N ARG A 213 -14.11 14.29 -24.77
CA ARG A 213 -12.99 13.97 -25.64
C ARG A 213 -13.45 13.17 -26.87
N LYS A 214 -14.27 12.13 -26.67
CA LYS A 214 -14.85 11.36 -27.78
C LYS A 214 -15.67 12.21 -28.75
N GLN A 215 -16.39 13.22 -28.24
CA GLN A 215 -17.15 14.13 -29.08
C GLN A 215 -16.25 15.07 -29.91
N ILE A 216 -15.15 15.53 -29.29
CA ILE A 216 -14.14 16.37 -29.98
C ILE A 216 -13.43 15.56 -31.06
N ASP A 217 -12.96 14.35 -30.72
CA ASP A 217 -12.25 13.47 -31.66
C ASP A 217 -13.15 13.05 -32.85
N ALA A 218 -14.45 12.96 -32.65
CA ALA A 218 -15.40 12.64 -33.71
C ALA A 218 -15.75 13.86 -34.60
N ALA A 219 -15.45 15.09 -34.19
CA ALA A 219 -15.69 16.33 -34.91
C ALA A 219 -14.47 16.84 -35.71
N LEU A 220 -13.30 16.23 -35.51
CA LEU A 220 -12.03 16.47 -36.21
C LEU A 220 -11.86 15.50 -37.37
#